data_ef548e346e701c94bd526915874bfbf1
#
_entry.id   ef548e346e701c94bd526915874bfbf1
#
_cell.length_a   1.000
_cell.length_b   1.000
_cell.length_c   1.000
_cell.angle_alpha   90.00
_cell.angle_beta   90.00
_cell.angle_gamma   90.00
#
_symmetry.space_group_name_H-M   'P 1'
#
loop_
_entity.id
_entity.type
_entity.pdbx_description
1 polymer ?
#
loop_
_entity_poly.entity_id
_entity_poly.type
_entity_poly.pdbx_seq_one_letter_code
_entity_poly.pdbx_strand_id
1 'polypeptide(L)'
;DENTFVGFFMTMTSDTCVYLFYLAICSSLRSHGYGGRTLKLMDDLYQRQIVLDMEPLDDQAANYEQRLRRTKFYANHGYRSSGYHLFYWNQTFDLLCTRGPFLKDDFIDITKELQRVVDESGEGDFHPKLLKAAYDILDIIDL
;
A
#
# COMPACT_ATOMS: atom_id res chain seq x y z
N ASP A 1 17.29 -4.52 -14.13
CA ASP A 1 18.65 -4.70 -13.66
C ASP A 1 19.48 -5.22 -14.81
N GLU A 2 20.54 -4.49 -15.21
CA GLU A 2 21.42 -4.85 -16.33
C GLU A 2 20.67 -5.26 -17.61
N ASN A 3 19.65 -4.48 -17.98
CA ASN A 3 18.75 -4.71 -19.12
C ASN A 3 17.77 -5.91 -18.94
N THR A 4 17.70 -6.46 -17.74
CA THR A 4 16.70 -7.48 -17.41
C THR A 4 15.47 -6.83 -16.80
N PHE A 5 14.29 -7.13 -17.33
CA PHE A 5 13.03 -6.67 -16.74
C PHE A 5 12.79 -7.41 -15.43
N VAL A 6 12.67 -6.66 -14.34
CA VAL A 6 12.51 -7.20 -12.99
C VAL A 6 11.05 -7.15 -12.53
N GLY A 7 10.36 -6.07 -12.88
CA GLY A 7 9.00 -5.84 -12.44
C GLY A 7 8.61 -4.39 -12.66
N PHE A 8 7.49 -3.98 -12.08
CA PHE A 8 7.03 -2.59 -12.17
C PHE A 8 6.18 -2.21 -10.97
N PHE A 9 6.00 -0.92 -10.79
CA PHE A 9 5.06 -0.38 -9.82
C PHE A 9 4.24 0.75 -10.45
N MET A 10 3.08 1.01 -9.87
CA MET A 10 2.20 2.10 -10.27
C MET A 10 1.90 2.98 -9.07
N THR A 11 2.05 4.28 -9.27
CA THR A 11 1.81 5.28 -8.22
C THR A 11 0.96 6.43 -8.75
N MET A 12 0.25 7.07 -7.82
CA MET A 12 -0.33 8.39 -8.01
C MET A 12 0.32 9.32 -7.00
N THR A 13 0.79 10.49 -7.42
CA THR A 13 1.60 11.37 -6.59
C THR A 13 0.99 12.74 -6.42
N SER A 14 1.22 13.35 -5.26
CA SER A 14 1.06 14.78 -5.00
C SER A 14 2.38 15.34 -4.48
N ASP A 15 2.42 16.63 -4.14
CA ASP A 15 3.64 17.26 -3.62
C ASP A 15 4.08 16.69 -2.26
N THR A 16 3.19 16.06 -1.51
CA THR A 16 3.44 15.62 -0.14
C THR A 16 3.30 14.12 0.07
N CYS A 17 2.64 13.42 -0.86
CA CYS A 17 2.23 12.04 -0.66
C CYS A 17 2.28 11.26 -1.95
N VAL A 18 2.55 9.97 -1.84
CA VAL A 18 2.57 9.01 -2.96
C VAL A 18 1.68 7.84 -2.59
N TYR A 19 0.73 7.49 -3.44
CA TYR A 19 -0.04 6.25 -3.30
C TYR A 19 0.54 5.18 -4.22
N LEU A 20 1.14 4.16 -3.61
CA LEU A 20 1.60 2.96 -4.31
C LEU A 20 0.44 1.98 -4.38
N PHE A 21 -0.21 1.90 -5.53
CA PHE A 21 -1.39 1.04 -5.67
C PHE A 21 -1.11 -0.27 -6.44
N TYR A 22 0.09 -0.43 -6.98
CA TYR A 22 0.50 -1.68 -7.60
C TYR A 22 2.02 -1.85 -7.54
N LEU A 23 2.46 -3.04 -7.15
CA LEU A 23 3.87 -3.44 -7.17
C LEU A 23 3.96 -4.92 -7.55
N ALA A 24 4.69 -5.22 -8.59
CA ALA A 24 4.90 -6.58 -9.05
C ALA A 24 6.36 -6.83 -9.39
N ILE A 25 6.89 -7.94 -8.91
CA ILE A 25 8.20 -8.45 -9.26
C ILE A 25 8.00 -9.74 -10.07
N CYS A 26 8.75 -9.91 -11.15
CA CYS A 26 8.70 -11.12 -11.97
C CYS A 26 8.88 -12.36 -11.09
N SER A 27 8.02 -13.37 -11.28
CA SER A 27 7.98 -14.54 -10.42
C SER A 27 9.33 -15.28 -10.35
N SER A 28 10.07 -15.31 -11.46
CA SER A 28 11.41 -15.92 -11.53
C SER A 28 12.47 -15.18 -10.74
N LEU A 29 12.21 -13.93 -10.36
CA LEU A 29 13.15 -13.05 -9.64
C LEU A 29 12.71 -12.76 -8.21
N ARG A 30 11.63 -13.37 -7.74
CA ARG A 30 11.18 -13.24 -6.34
C ARG A 30 12.21 -13.89 -5.41
N SER A 31 12.24 -13.42 -4.17
CA SER A 31 13.20 -13.87 -3.13
C SER A 31 14.67 -13.52 -3.41
N HIS A 32 14.94 -12.62 -4.34
CA HIS A 32 16.27 -12.09 -4.63
C HIS A 32 16.49 -10.66 -4.12
N GLY A 33 15.61 -10.17 -3.25
CA GLY A 33 15.72 -8.83 -2.66
C GLY A 33 15.27 -7.67 -3.55
N TYR A 34 14.69 -7.92 -4.72
CA TYR A 34 14.26 -6.85 -5.63
C TYR A 34 13.10 -6.03 -5.07
N GLY A 35 12.17 -6.65 -4.34
CA GLY A 35 11.08 -5.91 -3.69
C GLY A 35 11.60 -4.86 -2.72
N GLY A 36 12.50 -5.23 -1.83
CA GLY A 36 13.12 -4.31 -0.87
C GLY A 36 13.94 -3.22 -1.54
N ARG A 37 14.71 -3.57 -2.57
CA ARG A 37 15.46 -2.59 -3.36
C ARG A 37 14.53 -1.60 -4.05
N THR A 38 13.40 -2.07 -4.56
CA THR A 38 12.39 -1.20 -5.19
C THR A 38 11.81 -0.21 -4.19
N LEU A 39 11.42 -0.67 -2.99
CA LEU A 39 10.89 0.21 -1.95
C LEU A 39 11.90 1.26 -1.53
N LYS A 40 13.18 0.88 -1.40
CA LYS A 40 14.25 1.82 -1.08
C LYS A 40 14.44 2.86 -2.19
N LEU A 41 14.46 2.43 -3.45
CA LEU A 41 14.58 3.33 -4.58
C LEU A 41 13.40 4.30 -4.66
N MET A 42 12.19 3.85 -4.38
CA MET A 42 11.02 4.71 -4.33
C MET A 42 11.13 5.76 -3.23
N ASP A 43 11.57 5.36 -2.04
CA ASP A 43 11.74 6.28 -0.92
C ASP A 43 12.80 7.35 -1.25
N ASP A 44 13.92 6.95 -1.86
CA ASP A 44 14.97 7.87 -2.31
C ASP A 44 14.48 8.79 -3.43
N LEU A 45 13.69 8.27 -4.37
CA LEU A 45 13.18 9.02 -5.51
C LEU A 45 12.16 10.08 -5.09
N TYR A 46 11.18 9.69 -4.28
CA TYR A 46 10.07 10.56 -3.93
C TYR A 46 10.35 11.47 -2.74
N GLN A 47 11.05 10.96 -1.72
CA GLN A 47 11.32 11.67 -0.46
C GLN A 47 10.04 12.25 0.16
N ARG A 48 8.96 11.50 0.12
CA ARG A 48 7.62 11.85 0.60
C ARG A 48 7.01 10.67 1.31
N GLN A 49 5.93 10.89 2.03
CA GLN A 49 5.16 9.79 2.60
C GLN A 49 4.64 8.90 1.48
N ILE A 50 4.94 7.61 1.55
CA ILE A 50 4.38 6.60 0.65
C ILE A 50 3.28 5.87 1.42
N VAL A 51 2.12 5.75 0.78
CA VAL A 51 0.95 5.06 1.32
C VAL A 51 0.66 3.87 0.43
N LEU A 52 0.36 2.74 1.02
CA LEU A 52 -0.10 1.56 0.28
C LEU A 52 -1.21 0.85 1.03
N ASP A 53 -1.99 0.06 0.31
CA ASP A 53 -2.96 -0.83 0.90
C ASP A 53 -2.53 -2.28 0.73
N MET A 54 -2.92 -3.13 1.67
CA MET A 54 -2.66 -4.55 1.59
C MET A 54 -3.81 -5.34 2.23
N GLU A 55 -3.95 -6.60 1.82
CA GLU A 55 -4.90 -7.51 2.44
C GLU A 55 -4.57 -7.66 3.93
N PRO A 56 -5.57 -7.54 4.84
CA PRO A 56 -5.34 -7.70 6.27
C PRO A 56 -4.98 -9.14 6.63
N LEU A 57 -4.31 -9.32 7.76
CA LEU A 57 -4.07 -10.66 8.30
C LEU A 57 -5.41 -11.32 8.64
N ASP A 58 -5.59 -12.54 8.15
CA ASP A 58 -6.76 -13.36 8.37
C ASP A 58 -6.32 -14.82 8.36
N ASP A 59 -6.32 -15.45 9.54
CA ASP A 59 -5.86 -16.83 9.72
C ASP A 59 -6.79 -17.86 9.06
N GLN A 60 -7.99 -17.44 8.65
CA GLN A 60 -8.92 -18.27 7.90
C GLN A 60 -8.77 -18.11 6.39
N ALA A 61 -7.96 -17.15 5.93
CA ALA A 61 -7.75 -16.95 4.50
C ALA A 61 -6.88 -18.05 3.90
N ALA A 62 -7.22 -18.48 2.68
CA ALA A 62 -6.47 -19.51 1.97
C ALA A 62 -5.01 -19.09 1.72
N ASN A 63 -4.75 -17.78 1.59
CA ASN A 63 -3.43 -17.22 1.35
C ASN A 63 -2.81 -16.59 2.61
N TYR A 64 -3.17 -17.07 3.81
CA TYR A 64 -2.70 -16.51 5.08
C TYR A 64 -1.17 -16.40 5.14
N GLU A 65 -0.45 -17.44 4.77
CA GLU A 65 1.02 -17.44 4.81
C GLU A 65 1.62 -16.36 3.91
N GLN A 66 1.02 -16.13 2.75
CA GLN A 66 1.42 -15.06 1.84
C GLN A 66 1.15 -13.69 2.45
N ARG A 67 -0.01 -13.50 3.07
CA ARG A 67 -0.37 -12.24 3.76
C ARG A 67 0.59 -11.96 4.91
N LEU A 68 0.95 -12.99 5.69
CA LEU A 68 1.88 -12.86 6.80
C LEU A 68 3.27 -12.44 6.31
N ARG A 69 3.79 -13.06 5.26
CA ARG A 69 5.07 -12.67 4.67
C ARG A 69 5.06 -11.23 4.17
N ARG A 70 3.97 -10.81 3.54
CA ARG A 70 3.78 -9.45 3.05
C ARG A 70 3.75 -8.43 4.18
N THR A 71 3.03 -8.73 5.24
CA THR A 71 2.97 -7.88 6.45
C THR A 71 4.36 -7.66 7.03
N LYS A 72 5.13 -8.73 7.21
CA LYS A 72 6.50 -8.64 7.72
C LYS A 72 7.43 -7.90 6.77
N PHE A 73 7.28 -8.11 5.48
CA PHE A 73 8.08 -7.44 4.46
C PHE A 73 7.92 -5.92 4.53
N TYR A 74 6.69 -5.44 4.57
CA TYR A 74 6.45 -3.99 4.65
C TYR A 74 6.89 -3.42 6.00
N ALA A 75 6.63 -4.10 7.10
CA ALA A 75 7.10 -3.66 8.42
C ALA A 75 8.62 -3.51 8.46
N ASN A 76 9.36 -4.44 7.84
CA ASN A 76 10.82 -4.40 7.78
C ASN A 76 11.35 -3.27 6.88
N HIS A 77 10.50 -2.66 6.05
CA HIS A 77 10.89 -1.59 5.14
C HIS A 77 10.31 -0.22 5.53
N GLY A 78 9.96 -0.05 6.81
CA GLY A 78 9.56 1.24 7.35
C GLY A 78 8.10 1.61 7.19
N TYR A 79 7.26 0.66 6.79
CA TYR A 79 5.82 0.86 6.70
C TYR A 79 5.15 0.51 8.03
N ARG A 80 4.18 1.31 8.42
CA ARG A 80 3.40 1.11 9.63
C ARG A 80 1.93 1.42 9.37
N SER A 81 1.06 1.00 10.30
CA SER A 81 -0.36 1.31 10.19
C SER A 81 -0.61 2.82 10.16
N SER A 82 -1.46 3.24 9.24
CA SER A 82 -1.95 4.62 9.18
C SER A 82 -3.03 4.91 10.23
N GLY A 83 -3.59 3.88 10.87
CA GLY A 83 -4.78 4.00 11.71
C GLY A 83 -6.09 3.99 10.93
N TYR A 84 -6.04 3.71 9.65
CA TYR A 84 -7.20 3.68 8.75
C TYR A 84 -7.20 2.42 7.90
N HIS A 85 -8.39 2.08 7.40
CA HIS A 85 -8.62 1.07 6.37
C HIS A 85 -9.12 1.74 5.11
N LEU A 86 -8.85 1.12 3.96
CA LEU A 86 -9.39 1.53 2.68
C LEU A 86 -10.37 0.46 2.21
N PHE A 87 -11.58 0.88 1.87
CA PHE A 87 -12.64 -0.01 1.39
C PHE A 87 -12.93 0.28 -0.07
N TYR A 88 -12.75 -0.71 -0.93
CA TYR A 88 -13.14 -0.67 -2.34
C TYR A 88 -13.28 -2.10 -2.86
N TRP A 89 -14.01 -2.26 -3.97
CA TRP A 89 -14.31 -3.57 -4.57
C TRP A 89 -14.90 -4.56 -3.54
N ASN A 90 -15.74 -4.04 -2.65
CA ASN A 90 -16.37 -4.82 -1.59
C ASN A 90 -15.39 -5.54 -0.65
N GLN A 91 -14.19 -4.98 -0.48
CA GLN A 91 -13.14 -5.50 0.41
C GLN A 91 -12.56 -4.39 1.26
N THR A 92 -12.08 -4.76 2.45
CA THR A 92 -11.38 -3.86 3.36
C THR A 92 -9.90 -4.19 3.34
N PHE A 93 -9.07 -3.16 3.14
CA PHE A 93 -7.61 -3.28 3.12
C PHE A 93 -7.00 -2.50 4.27
N ASP A 94 -5.89 -3.00 4.82
CA ASP A 94 -5.07 -2.23 5.74
C ASP A 94 -4.32 -1.15 4.97
N LEU A 95 -4.31 0.07 5.53
CA LEU A 95 -3.62 1.19 4.92
C LEU A 95 -2.36 1.49 5.71
N LEU A 96 -1.21 1.33 5.06
CA LEU A 96 0.10 1.53 5.66
C LEU A 96 0.76 2.78 5.09
N CYS A 97 1.65 3.39 5.87
CA CYS A 97 2.39 4.56 5.42
C CYS A 97 3.80 4.62 5.99
N THR A 98 4.66 5.39 5.32
CA THR A 98 5.99 5.76 5.79
C THR A 98 5.98 7.19 6.36
N ARG A 99 7.11 7.63 6.93
CA ARG A 99 7.45 9.04 7.23
C ARG A 99 6.36 9.85 7.95
N GLY A 100 6.41 9.89 9.26
CA GLY A 100 5.61 10.80 10.05
C GLY A 100 4.13 10.41 10.17
N PRO A 101 3.29 11.31 10.68
CA PRO A 101 1.86 11.04 10.79
C PRO A 101 1.21 10.87 9.42
N PHE A 102 0.17 10.03 9.37
CA PHE A 102 -0.56 9.81 8.12
C PHE A 102 -1.19 11.11 7.61
N LEU A 103 -0.88 11.46 6.37
CA LEU A 103 -1.39 12.66 5.71
C LEU A 103 -2.76 12.36 5.08
N LYS A 104 -3.78 12.28 5.94
CA LYS A 104 -5.11 11.80 5.57
C LYS A 104 -5.73 12.60 4.42
N ASP A 105 -5.75 13.94 4.54
CA ASP A 105 -6.42 14.79 3.56
C ASP A 105 -5.69 14.76 2.21
N ASP A 106 -4.36 14.72 2.24
CA ASP A 106 -3.55 14.61 1.02
C ASP A 106 -3.79 13.27 0.33
N PHE A 107 -3.90 12.19 1.11
CA PHE A 107 -4.21 10.88 0.57
C PHE A 107 -5.62 10.83 -0.03
N ILE A 108 -6.61 11.42 0.62
CA ILE A 108 -7.98 11.50 0.09
C ILE A 108 -7.98 12.22 -1.26
N ASP A 109 -7.24 13.31 -1.40
CA ASP A 109 -7.14 14.05 -2.67
C ASP A 109 -6.53 13.17 -3.78
N ILE A 110 -5.52 12.39 -3.46
CA ILE A 110 -4.93 11.42 -4.40
C ILE A 110 -5.94 10.37 -4.84
N THR A 111 -6.72 9.82 -3.90
CA THR A 111 -7.73 8.81 -4.25
C THR A 111 -8.82 9.37 -5.14
N LYS A 112 -9.22 10.61 -4.94
CA LYS A 112 -10.19 11.30 -5.81
C LYS A 112 -9.65 11.47 -7.22
N GLU A 113 -8.38 11.83 -7.34
CA GLU A 113 -7.74 11.98 -8.65
C GLU A 113 -7.62 10.62 -9.36
N LEU A 114 -7.25 9.57 -8.66
CA LEU A 114 -7.19 8.22 -9.23
C LEU A 114 -8.58 7.75 -9.65
N GLN A 115 -9.60 8.00 -8.83
CA GLN A 115 -10.99 7.70 -9.15
C GLN A 115 -11.42 8.39 -10.44
N ARG A 116 -11.09 9.69 -10.59
CA ARG A 116 -11.39 10.46 -11.81
C ARG A 116 -10.73 9.84 -13.03
N VAL A 117 -9.46 9.48 -12.95
CA VAL A 117 -8.71 8.85 -14.04
C VAL A 117 -9.33 7.52 -14.44
N VAL A 118 -9.69 6.69 -13.47
CA VAL A 118 -10.33 5.39 -13.74
C VAL A 118 -11.71 5.56 -14.36
N ASP A 119 -12.53 6.48 -13.85
CA ASP A 119 -13.86 6.76 -14.39
C ASP A 119 -13.78 7.27 -15.83
N GLU A 120 -12.85 8.16 -16.12
CA GLU A 120 -12.66 8.69 -17.49
C GLU A 120 -12.15 7.63 -18.46
N SER A 121 -11.37 6.64 -18.00
CA SER A 121 -10.91 5.55 -18.86
C SER A 121 -12.03 4.61 -19.29
N GLY A 122 -13.09 4.51 -18.50
CA GLY A 122 -14.18 3.56 -18.73
C GLY A 122 -13.80 2.10 -18.52
N GLU A 123 -12.59 1.82 -18.04
CA GLU A 123 -12.04 0.45 -17.94
C GLU A 123 -11.98 -0.08 -16.50
N GLY A 124 -12.64 0.57 -15.56
CA GLY A 124 -12.57 0.13 -14.18
C GLY A 124 -13.57 0.85 -13.30
N ASP A 125 -13.59 0.42 -12.06
CA ASP A 125 -14.41 0.98 -11.01
C ASP A 125 -13.55 1.10 -9.75
N PHE A 126 -13.23 2.33 -9.36
CA PHE A 126 -12.47 2.60 -8.16
C PHE A 126 -13.11 3.74 -7.38
N HIS A 127 -13.92 3.39 -6.39
CA HIS A 127 -14.64 4.32 -5.51
C HIS A 127 -14.31 4.01 -4.05
N PRO A 128 -13.09 4.33 -3.60
CA PRO A 128 -12.64 3.97 -2.27
C PRO A 128 -13.30 4.81 -1.18
N LYS A 129 -13.45 4.21 -0.01
CA LYS A 129 -13.87 4.87 1.22
C LYS A 129 -12.79 4.67 2.27
N LEU A 130 -12.45 5.76 2.96
CA LEU A 130 -11.50 5.73 4.07
C LEU A 130 -12.28 5.49 5.36
N LEU A 131 -11.92 4.45 6.09
CA LEU A 131 -12.56 4.07 7.35
C LEU A 131 -11.52 4.19 8.46
N LYS A 132 -11.85 4.94 9.51
CA LYS A 132 -11.00 4.97 10.69
C LYS A 132 -11.04 3.60 11.35
N ALA A 133 -9.88 3.06 11.71
CA ALA A 133 -9.80 1.83 12.49
C ALA A 133 -10.49 2.07 13.83
N ALA A 134 -11.54 1.29 14.10
CA ALA A 134 -12.38 1.49 15.28
C ALA A 134 -11.58 1.24 16.57
N TYR A 135 -10.71 0.24 16.53
CA TYR A 135 -9.77 -0.10 17.60
C TYR A 135 -8.53 -0.71 17.00
N ASP A 136 -7.38 -0.34 17.51
CA ASP A 136 -6.22 -1.20 17.39
C ASP A 136 -6.41 -2.31 18.43
N ILE A 137 -6.35 -3.55 18.02
CA ILE A 137 -6.48 -4.70 18.94
C ILE A 137 -5.41 -4.63 20.04
N LEU A 138 -4.26 -4.05 19.73
CA LEU A 138 -3.19 -3.85 20.69
C LEU A 138 -3.60 -2.87 21.79
N ASP A 139 -4.38 -1.84 21.47
CA ASP A 139 -4.89 -0.89 22.47
C ASP A 139 -5.86 -1.55 23.45
N ILE A 140 -6.56 -2.60 23.02
CA ILE A 140 -7.46 -3.37 23.91
C ILE A 140 -6.67 -4.29 24.81
N ILE A 141 -5.54 -4.83 24.35
CA ILE A 141 -4.70 -5.74 25.14
C ILE A 141 -3.89 -4.99 26.19
N ASP A 142 -3.50 -3.76 25.92
CA ASP A 142 -2.73 -2.90 26.83
C ASP A 142 -3.60 -2.26 27.92
N LEU A 143 -4.90 -2.43 27.85
CA LEU A 143 -5.85 -1.99 28.86
C LEU A 143 -6.04 -3.06 29.93
#